data_0f865e52ce7328a1d1281bfbaf2ad03d
#
_entry.id   0f865e52ce7328a1d1281bfbaf2ad03d
#
_cell.length_a   1.000
_cell.length_b   1.000
_cell.length_c   1.000
_cell.angle_alpha   90.00
_cell.angle_beta   90.00
_cell.angle_gamma   90.00
#
_symmetry.space_group_name_H-M   'P 1'
#
loop_
_entity.id
_entity.type
_entity.pdbx_description
1 polymer ?
#
loop_
_entity_poly.entity_id
_entity_poly.type
_entity_poly.pdbx_seq_one_letter_code
_entity_poly.pdbx_strand_id
1 'polypeptide(L)'
;MGYRIKQYTKNQAKKLGVEVKPSKTKGKKIDVFKKGKKIASVGAIGYKDYPTYMQLEKQGKVKKGTASERRKMYKIRHQNDRTVRGSNGFYADKLLW
;
A
#
# COMPACT_ATOMS: atom_id res chain seq x y z
N MET A 1 11.50 1.18 -14.21
CA MET A 1 11.40 2.05 -13.02
C MET A 1 10.44 1.46 -12.00
N GLY A 2 10.85 1.49 -10.74
CA GLY A 2 10.02 0.96 -9.66
C GLY A 2 8.95 1.94 -9.20
N TYR A 3 8.06 1.44 -8.37
CA TYR A 3 7.05 2.24 -7.71
C TYR A 3 7.71 3.24 -6.75
N ARG A 4 7.25 4.46 -6.74
CA ARG A 4 7.76 5.49 -5.82
C ARG A 4 6.98 5.42 -4.50
N ILE A 5 7.67 5.04 -3.44
CA ILE A 5 7.07 4.90 -2.12
C ILE A 5 6.80 6.28 -1.52
N LYS A 6 5.55 6.50 -1.12
CA LYS A 6 5.10 7.77 -0.55
C LYS A 6 5.31 7.80 0.96
N GLN A 7 5.34 8.99 1.52
CA GLN A 7 5.57 9.19 2.95
C GLN A 7 4.52 8.46 3.82
N TYR A 8 3.28 8.41 3.37
CA TYR A 8 2.23 7.66 4.06
C TYR A 8 2.66 6.21 4.31
N THR A 9 3.13 5.54 3.25
CA THR A 9 3.57 4.15 3.33
C THR A 9 4.78 3.99 4.26
N LYS A 10 5.72 4.92 4.19
CA LYS A 10 6.91 4.90 5.07
C LYS A 10 6.51 5.04 6.54
N ASN A 11 5.54 5.92 6.83
CA ASN A 11 5.05 6.12 8.19
C ASN A 11 4.35 4.87 8.71
N GLN A 12 3.55 4.22 7.88
CA GLN A 12 2.87 2.98 8.24
C GLN A 12 3.87 1.85 8.49
N ALA A 13 4.90 1.75 7.66
CA ALA A 13 5.95 0.75 7.82
C ALA A 13 6.65 0.91 9.17
N LYS A 14 6.94 2.15 9.54
CA LYS A 14 7.57 2.45 10.82
C LYS A 14 6.69 2.01 11.99
N LYS A 15 5.39 2.23 11.92
CA LYS A 15 4.43 1.78 12.94
C LYS A 15 4.39 0.27 13.06
N LEU A 16 4.55 -0.44 11.94
CA LEU A 16 4.52 -1.90 11.92
C LEU A 16 5.87 -2.53 12.28
N GLY A 17 6.92 -1.74 12.36
CA GLY A 17 8.27 -2.25 12.62
C GLY A 17 8.88 -2.98 11.43
N VAL A 18 8.51 -2.59 10.22
CA VAL A 18 9.05 -3.19 8.99
C VAL A 18 9.72 -2.13 8.12
N GLU A 19 10.54 -2.58 7.19
CA GLU A 19 11.14 -1.73 6.17
C GLU A 19 10.45 -2.00 4.83
N VAL A 20 10.38 -0.97 3.99
CA VAL A 20 9.79 -1.10 2.64
C VAL A 20 10.76 -0.55 1.62
N LYS A 21 10.82 -1.22 0.47
CA LYS A 21 11.63 -0.81 -0.68
C LYS A 21 10.82 -1.04 -1.95
N PRO A 22 11.12 -0.29 -3.04
CA PRO A 22 10.48 -0.59 -4.33
C PRO A 22 10.73 -2.05 -4.68
N SER A 23 9.69 -2.74 -5.12
CA SER A 23 9.77 -4.17 -5.37
C SER A 23 10.63 -4.50 -6.59
N LYS A 24 11.40 -5.57 -6.48
CA LYS A 24 12.11 -6.17 -7.60
C LYS A 24 11.27 -7.24 -8.28
N THR A 25 10.15 -7.60 -7.68
CA THR A 25 9.23 -8.58 -8.25
C THR A 25 8.36 -7.90 -9.29
N LYS A 26 8.35 -8.45 -10.51
CA LYS A 26 7.56 -7.91 -11.61
C LYS A 26 6.08 -7.83 -11.21
N GLY A 27 5.47 -6.67 -11.46
CA GLY A 27 4.06 -6.44 -11.18
C GLY A 27 3.73 -6.06 -9.75
N LYS A 28 4.72 -6.00 -8.85
CA LYS A 28 4.52 -5.60 -7.47
C LYS A 28 5.09 -4.22 -7.20
N LYS A 29 4.45 -3.48 -6.28
CA LYS A 29 4.88 -2.11 -5.95
C LYS A 29 6.00 -2.06 -4.94
N ILE A 30 5.85 -2.77 -3.84
CA ILE A 30 6.82 -2.73 -2.74
C ILE A 30 7.12 -4.12 -2.19
N ASP A 31 8.38 -4.27 -1.74
CA ASP A 31 8.81 -5.43 -0.97
C ASP A 31 8.89 -5.00 0.49
N VAL A 32 8.42 -5.88 1.38
CA VAL A 32 8.40 -5.65 2.82
C VAL A 32 9.46 -6.52 3.48
N PHE A 33 10.30 -5.90 4.31
CA PHE A 33 11.39 -6.57 5.00
C PHE A 33 11.25 -6.44 6.51
N LYS A 34 11.62 -7.48 7.21
CA LYS A 34 11.70 -7.46 8.67
C LYS A 34 13.02 -8.10 9.08
N LYS A 35 13.82 -7.36 9.84
CA LYS A 35 15.16 -7.81 10.29
C LYS A 35 16.02 -8.25 9.10
N GLY A 36 15.97 -7.50 8.01
CA GLY A 36 16.75 -7.77 6.81
C GLY A 36 16.22 -8.87 5.92
N LYS A 37 15.12 -9.51 6.29
CA LYS A 37 14.55 -10.61 5.52
C LYS A 37 13.25 -10.17 4.83
N LYS A 38 13.14 -10.46 3.53
CA LYS A 38 11.92 -10.17 2.78
C LYS A 38 10.80 -11.09 3.24
N ILE A 39 9.69 -10.49 3.70
CA ILE A 39 8.53 -11.23 4.21
C ILE A 39 7.30 -11.10 3.33
N ALA A 40 7.25 -10.14 2.42
CA ALA A 40 6.09 -9.96 1.53
C ALA A 40 6.45 -9.09 0.34
N SER A 41 5.69 -9.24 -0.73
CA SER A 41 5.67 -8.31 -1.88
C SER A 41 4.22 -7.93 -2.10
N VAL A 42 3.92 -6.65 -2.06
CA VAL A 42 2.53 -6.18 -2.07
C VAL A 42 2.27 -5.08 -3.10
N GLY A 43 1.00 -4.92 -3.44
CA GLY A 43 0.54 -3.91 -4.38
C GLY A 43 0.69 -4.36 -5.82
N ALA A 44 -0.33 -4.07 -6.63
CA ALA A 44 -0.29 -4.39 -8.07
C ALA A 44 0.09 -3.13 -8.84
N ILE A 45 1.09 -3.22 -9.69
CA ILE A 45 1.47 -2.15 -10.60
C ILE A 45 0.29 -1.90 -11.55
N GLY A 46 0.01 -0.63 -11.82
CA GLY A 46 -1.10 -0.24 -12.68
C GLY A 46 -2.38 0.11 -11.95
N TYR A 47 -2.49 -0.23 -10.67
CA TYR A 47 -3.63 0.14 -9.83
C TYR A 47 -3.24 1.21 -8.84
N LYS A 48 -4.14 2.14 -8.58
CA LYS A 48 -3.91 3.22 -7.62
C LYS A 48 -4.19 2.73 -6.21
N ASP A 49 -3.51 3.32 -5.25
CA ASP A 49 -3.66 3.02 -3.83
C ASP A 49 -4.09 4.28 -3.07
N TYR A 50 -4.36 4.13 -1.79
CA TYR A 50 -4.85 5.24 -0.96
C TYR A 50 -3.92 6.47 -0.97
N PRO A 51 -2.61 6.33 -0.73
CA PRO A 51 -1.72 7.51 -0.77
C PRO A 51 -1.65 8.14 -2.15
N THR A 52 -1.78 7.37 -3.22
CA THR A 52 -1.83 7.91 -4.58
C THR A 52 -3.10 8.73 -4.78
N TYR A 53 -4.25 8.20 -4.35
CA TYR A 53 -5.51 8.95 -4.44
C TYR A 53 -5.48 10.22 -3.61
N MET A 54 -4.89 10.18 -2.41
CA MET A 54 -4.74 11.39 -1.59
C MET A 54 -3.93 12.46 -2.31
N GLN A 55 -2.84 12.07 -2.97
CA GLN A 55 -2.02 12.98 -3.74
C GLN A 55 -2.79 13.59 -4.90
N LEU A 56 -3.57 12.77 -5.60
CA LEU A 56 -4.39 13.24 -6.73
C LEU A 56 -5.48 14.23 -6.27
N GLU A 57 -6.09 13.98 -5.11
CA GLU A 57 -7.05 14.93 -4.52
C GLU A 57 -6.39 16.26 -4.22
N LYS A 58 -5.20 16.23 -3.63
CA LYS A 58 -4.44 17.43 -3.29
C LYS A 58 -4.09 18.24 -4.53
N GLN A 59 -3.84 17.55 -5.65
CA GLN A 59 -3.52 18.18 -6.93
C GLN A 59 -4.78 18.58 -7.72
N GLY A 60 -5.97 18.27 -7.22
CA GLY A 60 -7.23 18.57 -7.91
C GLY A 60 -7.51 17.70 -9.13
N LYS A 61 -6.81 16.58 -9.28
CA LYS A 61 -6.98 15.68 -10.43
C LYS A 61 -8.15 14.71 -10.27
N VAL A 62 -8.63 14.51 -9.05
CA VAL A 62 -9.83 13.73 -8.75
C VAL A 62 -10.67 14.49 -7.74
N LYS A 63 -11.94 14.13 -7.61
CA LYS A 63 -12.86 14.80 -6.69
C LYS A 63 -12.41 14.62 -5.24
N LYS A 64 -12.64 15.62 -4.43
CA LYS A 64 -12.43 15.54 -2.99
C LYS A 64 -13.28 14.39 -2.41
N GLY A 65 -12.68 13.55 -1.59
CA GLY A 65 -13.33 12.38 -1.02
C GLY A 65 -13.10 11.09 -1.79
N THR A 66 -12.49 11.15 -2.97
CA THR A 66 -12.20 9.97 -3.79
C THR A 66 -11.29 8.98 -3.05
N ALA A 67 -10.25 9.47 -2.38
CA ALA A 67 -9.32 8.60 -1.65
C ALA A 67 -10.05 7.82 -0.56
N SER A 68 -10.88 8.48 0.24
CA SER A 68 -11.64 7.84 1.31
C SER A 68 -12.62 6.82 0.79
N GLU A 69 -13.30 7.14 -0.33
CA GLU A 69 -14.24 6.22 -0.96
C GLU A 69 -13.55 4.98 -1.50
N ARG A 70 -12.44 5.14 -2.19
CA ARG A 70 -11.66 4.03 -2.74
C ARG A 70 -11.09 3.15 -1.63
N ARG A 71 -10.66 3.76 -0.54
CA ARG A 71 -10.19 3.03 0.63
C ARG A 71 -11.30 2.17 1.22
N LYS A 72 -12.50 2.73 1.37
CA LYS A 72 -13.67 2.01 1.89
C LYS A 72 -13.99 0.80 1.01
N MET A 73 -13.99 0.99 -0.30
CA MET A 73 -14.24 -0.10 -1.26
C MET A 73 -13.19 -1.19 -1.15
N TYR A 74 -11.92 -0.81 -1.01
CA TYR A 74 -10.83 -1.78 -0.83
C TYR A 74 -11.04 -2.61 0.44
N LYS A 75 -11.34 -1.96 1.56
CA LYS A 75 -11.56 -2.64 2.85
C LYS A 75 -12.69 -3.66 2.77
N ILE A 76 -13.76 -3.33 2.05
CA ILE A 76 -14.90 -4.23 1.86
C ILE A 76 -14.50 -5.44 1.01
N ARG A 77 -13.82 -5.22 -0.12
CA ARG A 77 -13.41 -6.31 -1.01
C ARG A 77 -12.40 -7.27 -0.36
N HIS A 78 -11.57 -6.76 0.52
CA HIS A 78 -10.47 -7.52 1.13
C HIS A 78 -10.69 -7.81 2.61
N GLN A 79 -11.94 -7.73 3.08
CA GLN A 79 -12.23 -7.92 4.51
C GLN A 79 -11.81 -9.29 5.05
N ASN A 80 -11.72 -10.30 4.19
CA ASN A 80 -11.35 -11.65 4.61
C ASN A 80 -9.84 -11.86 4.69
N ASP A 81 -9.06 -11.18 3.83
CA ASP A 81 -7.62 -11.38 3.77
C ASP A 81 -6.79 -10.27 4.43
N ARG A 82 -7.32 -9.05 4.51
CA ARG A 82 -6.57 -7.92 5.09
C ARG A 82 -6.33 -8.05 6.60
N THR A 83 -7.08 -8.92 7.26
CA THR A 83 -6.96 -9.14 8.70
C THR A 83 -6.12 -10.37 9.05
N VAL A 84 -5.70 -11.14 8.06
CA VAL A 84 -4.84 -12.31 8.28
C VAL A 84 -3.40 -11.82 8.50
N ARG A 85 -2.98 -11.78 9.75
CA ARG A 85 -1.70 -11.22 10.16
C ARG A 85 -0.53 -11.90 9.47
N GLY A 86 0.39 -11.11 8.92
CA GLY A 86 1.55 -11.63 8.21
C GLY A 86 1.33 -12.00 6.75
N SER A 87 0.09 -11.96 6.27
CA SER A 87 -0.20 -12.23 4.86
C SER A 87 0.09 -11.02 3.97
N ASN A 88 0.19 -11.25 2.66
CA ASN A 88 0.34 -10.16 1.69
C ASN A 88 -0.84 -9.19 1.79
N GLY A 89 -2.06 -9.71 1.97
CA GLY A 89 -3.26 -8.89 2.13
C GLY A 89 -3.19 -7.96 3.34
N PHE A 90 -2.66 -8.46 4.45
CA PHE A 90 -2.45 -7.67 5.66
C PHE A 90 -1.49 -6.49 5.40
N TYR A 91 -0.34 -6.77 4.79
CA TYR A 91 0.65 -5.71 4.52
C TYR A 91 0.16 -4.72 3.47
N ALA A 92 -0.52 -5.19 2.44
CA ALA A 92 -1.11 -4.30 1.44
C ALA A 92 -2.13 -3.35 2.09
N ASP A 93 -2.97 -3.88 2.98
CA ASP A 93 -3.96 -3.08 3.71
C ASP A 93 -3.29 -2.01 4.58
N LYS A 94 -2.27 -2.39 5.33
CA LYS A 94 -1.62 -1.47 6.28
C LYS A 94 -0.72 -0.45 5.61
N LEU A 95 -0.08 -0.82 4.49
CA LEU A 95 0.93 0.03 3.85
C LEU A 95 0.40 0.85 2.69
N LEU A 96 -0.62 0.37 2.01
CA LEU A 96 -1.14 1.01 0.79
C LEU A 96 -2.60 1.45 0.90
N TRP A 97 -3.28 1.06 1.96
CA TRP A 97 -4.68 1.39 2.19
C TRP A 97 -4.95 1.74 3.65
#